data_d26becdd8347910f76090e6eaadfed44
#
_entry.id   d26becdd8347910f76090e6eaadfed44
#
_cell.length_a   1.000
_cell.length_b   1.000
_cell.length_c   1.000
_cell.angle_alpha   90.00
_cell.angle_beta   90.00
_cell.angle_gamma   90.00
#
_symmetry.space_group_name_H-M   'P 1'
#
loop_
_entity.id
_entity.type
_entity.pdbx_description
1 polymer ?
#
loop_
_entity_poly.entity_id
_entity_poly.type
_entity_poly.pdbx_seq_one_letter_code
_entity_poly.pdbx_strand_id
1 'polypeptide(L)'
;MLQNTINEFFETLSELLLSIEVTDRNGAALSLDAGAEQTVQMMLETKDASQKVLLAGNGGSSAIVSHVQNDLCKATGVRAMVFTEQPLLTALANDEGYGSVFEWPINMWAEANDLFITVSSSGQSENIVRGLKAAREKGCRVITLSGFNPDNLSRRLGDLNFYVPSNVYAYVETAHTALAHFMTTKAAG
;
A
#
# COMPACT_ATOMS: atom_id res chain seq x y z
N MET A 1 12.47 16.37 13.20
CA MET A 1 13.89 16.39 12.78
C MET A 1 14.42 14.97 12.89
N LEU A 2 15.33 14.55 12.00
CA LEU A 2 16.05 13.29 12.19
C LEU A 2 16.93 13.39 13.44
N GLN A 3 17.04 12.30 14.20
CA GLN A 3 17.92 12.20 15.35
C GLN A 3 19.39 12.33 14.92
N ASN A 4 20.24 12.74 15.86
CA ASN A 4 21.66 12.95 15.58
C ASN A 4 22.48 11.66 15.53
N THR A 5 21.95 10.55 16.07
CA THR A 5 22.61 9.24 16.11
C THR A 5 21.75 8.14 15.51
N ILE A 6 22.42 7.07 15.04
CA ILE A 6 21.74 5.89 14.49
C ILE A 6 20.93 5.16 15.58
N ASN A 7 21.40 5.16 16.83
CA ASN A 7 20.69 4.52 17.93
C ASN A 7 19.37 5.24 18.21
N GLU A 8 19.37 6.57 18.32
CA GLU A 8 18.16 7.38 18.48
C GLU A 8 17.18 7.17 17.32
N PHE A 9 17.70 7.03 16.09
CA PHE A 9 16.87 6.71 14.93
C PHE A 9 16.15 5.36 15.09
N PHE A 10 16.88 4.32 15.52
CA PHE A 10 16.28 2.99 15.69
C PHE A 10 15.33 2.92 16.88
N GLU A 11 15.61 3.60 17.98
CA GLU A 11 14.70 3.70 19.12
C GLU A 11 13.38 4.35 18.70
N THR A 12 13.44 5.51 18.05
CA THR A 12 12.25 6.20 17.51
C THR A 12 11.49 5.35 16.49
N LEU A 13 12.21 4.66 15.59
CA LEU A 13 11.59 3.77 14.62
C LEU A 13 10.85 2.61 15.30
N SER A 14 11.44 2.02 16.34
CA SER A 14 10.81 0.95 17.12
C SER A 14 9.52 1.41 17.79
N GLU A 15 9.52 2.59 18.41
CA GLU A 15 8.32 3.20 19.00
C GLU A 15 7.23 3.45 17.96
N LEU A 16 7.63 4.00 16.80
CA LEU A 16 6.70 4.27 15.70
C LEU A 16 6.09 2.99 15.11
N LEU A 17 6.87 1.93 14.95
CA LEU A 17 6.36 0.64 14.47
C LEU A 17 5.28 0.07 15.38
N LEU A 18 5.44 0.20 16.70
CA LEU A 18 4.47 -0.26 17.68
C LEU A 18 3.26 0.68 17.85
N SER A 19 3.37 1.93 17.36
CA SER A 19 2.28 2.92 17.40
C SER A 19 1.48 3.03 16.09
N ILE A 20 1.74 2.17 15.10
CA ILE A 20 0.96 2.14 13.86
C ILE A 20 -0.52 1.92 14.18
N GLU A 21 -1.34 2.81 13.68
CA GLU A 21 -2.79 2.71 13.81
C GLU A 21 -3.38 1.92 12.64
N VAL A 22 -4.29 1.01 12.95
CA VAL A 22 -5.03 0.27 11.94
C VAL A 22 -6.51 0.57 12.08
N THR A 23 -7.18 0.84 10.97
CA THR A 23 -8.63 1.05 10.93
C THR A 23 -9.26 0.24 9.81
N ASP A 24 -10.49 -0.19 10.04
CA ASP A 24 -11.34 -0.75 9.00
C ASP A 24 -11.95 0.36 8.10
N ARG A 25 -12.79 -0.04 7.15
CA ARG A 25 -13.51 0.86 6.23
C ARG A 25 -14.41 1.88 6.93
N ASN A 26 -14.93 1.57 8.10
CA ASN A 26 -15.84 2.41 8.87
C ASN A 26 -15.09 3.32 9.84
N GLY A 27 -13.74 3.23 9.88
CA GLY A 27 -12.89 3.95 10.80
C GLY A 27 -12.80 3.29 12.19
N ALA A 28 -13.33 2.08 12.38
CA ALA A 28 -13.17 1.36 13.63
C ALA A 28 -11.72 0.89 13.80
N ALA A 29 -11.16 1.11 14.99
CA ALA A 29 -9.80 0.73 15.30
C ALA A 29 -9.64 -0.80 15.43
N LEU A 30 -8.55 -1.31 14.88
CA LEU A 30 -8.11 -2.70 14.99
C LEU A 30 -6.74 -2.74 15.68
N SER A 31 -6.40 -3.85 16.32
CA SER A 31 -5.02 -4.08 16.73
C SER A 31 -4.12 -4.26 15.50
N LEU A 32 -2.83 -3.96 15.64
CA LEU A 32 -1.85 -4.13 14.56
C LEU A 32 -1.81 -5.59 14.08
N ASP A 33 -1.83 -6.54 15.01
CA ASP A 33 -1.86 -7.97 14.69
C ASP A 33 -3.12 -8.37 13.92
N ALA A 34 -4.30 -7.90 14.36
CA ALA A 34 -5.55 -8.20 13.67
C ALA A 34 -5.58 -7.63 12.24
N GLY A 35 -5.07 -6.41 12.05
CA GLY A 35 -4.96 -5.82 10.72
C GLY A 35 -3.98 -6.56 9.81
N ALA A 36 -2.82 -6.96 10.36
CA ALA A 36 -1.85 -7.74 9.61
C ALA A 36 -2.41 -9.12 9.23
N GLU A 37 -3.09 -9.81 10.14
CA GLU A 37 -3.72 -11.10 9.90
C GLU A 37 -4.81 -11.01 8.83
N GLN A 38 -5.69 -10.01 8.89
CA GLN A 38 -6.70 -9.75 7.85
C GLN A 38 -6.05 -9.46 6.50
N THR A 39 -4.93 -8.71 6.45
CA THR A 39 -4.19 -8.46 5.21
C THR A 39 -3.68 -9.75 4.59
N VAL A 40 -3.05 -10.61 5.37
CA VAL A 40 -2.57 -11.93 4.93
C VAL A 40 -3.73 -12.78 4.41
N GLN A 41 -4.82 -12.82 5.15
CA GLN A 41 -6.05 -13.51 4.74
C GLN A 41 -6.56 -13.01 3.38
N MET A 42 -6.65 -11.68 3.19
CA MET A 42 -7.09 -11.08 1.93
C MET A 42 -6.16 -11.44 0.76
N MET A 43 -4.84 -11.52 0.98
CA MET A 43 -3.88 -11.96 -0.04
C MET A 43 -4.10 -13.42 -0.44
N LEU A 44 -4.28 -14.31 0.53
CA LEU A 44 -4.49 -15.75 0.28
C LEU A 44 -5.84 -16.02 -0.37
N GLU A 45 -6.91 -15.37 0.07
CA GLU A 45 -8.23 -15.44 -0.56
C GLU A 45 -8.19 -14.97 -2.02
N THR A 46 -7.40 -13.92 -2.32
CA THR A 46 -7.19 -13.44 -3.70
C THR A 46 -6.57 -14.53 -4.56
N LYS A 47 -5.60 -15.28 -4.02
CA LYS A 47 -4.99 -16.44 -4.70
C LYS A 47 -6.01 -17.54 -4.94
N ASP A 48 -6.71 -17.95 -3.89
CA ASP A 48 -7.66 -19.08 -3.94
C ASP A 48 -8.82 -18.81 -4.91
N ALA A 49 -9.27 -17.55 -4.97
CA ALA A 49 -10.26 -17.10 -5.92
C ALA A 49 -9.73 -16.89 -7.36
N SER A 50 -8.46 -17.19 -7.63
CA SER A 50 -7.81 -16.90 -8.92
C SER A 50 -7.88 -15.44 -9.34
N GLN A 51 -7.99 -14.53 -8.38
CA GLN A 51 -7.91 -13.08 -8.54
C GLN A 51 -6.44 -12.60 -8.52
N LYS A 52 -6.20 -11.30 -8.57
CA LYS A 52 -4.86 -10.71 -8.57
C LYS A 52 -4.71 -9.57 -7.56
N VAL A 53 -3.48 -9.32 -7.16
CA VAL A 53 -3.12 -8.16 -6.35
C VAL A 53 -2.54 -7.08 -7.27
N LEU A 54 -3.14 -5.91 -7.24
CA LEU A 54 -2.69 -4.72 -7.95
C LEU A 54 -2.01 -3.79 -6.94
N LEU A 55 -0.92 -3.15 -7.33
CA LEU A 55 -0.10 -2.38 -6.39
C LEU A 55 0.29 -1.03 -7.00
N ALA A 56 0.24 0.02 -6.18
CA ALA A 56 0.66 1.36 -6.59
C ALA A 56 1.39 2.12 -5.48
N GLY A 57 2.39 2.89 -5.88
CA GLY A 57 3.19 3.77 -5.03
C GLY A 57 4.05 4.69 -5.87
N ASN A 58 4.47 5.83 -5.31
CA ASN A 58 5.37 6.79 -5.95
C ASN A 58 6.78 6.73 -5.33
N GLY A 59 7.82 6.98 -6.08
CA GLY A 59 9.19 7.11 -5.58
C GLY A 59 9.65 5.92 -4.72
N GLY A 60 10.05 6.15 -3.47
CA GLY A 60 10.41 5.09 -2.52
C GLY A 60 9.28 4.09 -2.29
N SER A 61 8.05 4.56 -2.21
CA SER A 61 6.87 3.69 -2.12
C SER A 61 6.68 2.80 -3.35
N SER A 62 7.10 3.24 -4.55
CA SER A 62 7.11 2.41 -5.75
C SER A 62 8.09 1.25 -5.64
N ALA A 63 9.26 1.47 -5.03
CA ALA A 63 10.22 0.40 -4.76
C ALA A 63 9.65 -0.63 -3.75
N ILE A 64 8.95 -0.16 -2.72
CA ILE A 64 8.28 -1.05 -1.75
C ILE A 64 7.24 -1.94 -2.44
N VAL A 65 6.32 -1.37 -3.23
CA VAL A 65 5.29 -2.17 -3.89
C VAL A 65 5.86 -3.11 -4.96
N SER A 66 6.96 -2.74 -5.61
CA SER A 66 7.67 -3.64 -6.54
C SER A 66 8.29 -4.84 -5.80
N HIS A 67 8.80 -4.63 -4.59
CA HIS A 67 9.28 -5.72 -3.75
C HIS A 67 8.13 -6.62 -3.27
N VAL A 68 7.01 -6.04 -2.84
CA VAL A 68 5.80 -6.81 -2.48
C VAL A 68 5.31 -7.66 -3.66
N GLN A 69 5.31 -7.13 -4.88
CA GLN A 69 5.00 -7.90 -6.08
C GLN A 69 5.90 -9.13 -6.23
N ASN A 70 7.23 -8.94 -6.09
CA ASN A 70 8.19 -10.04 -6.16
C ASN A 70 7.87 -11.13 -5.14
N ASP A 71 7.66 -10.75 -3.88
CA ASP A 71 7.38 -11.70 -2.80
C ASP A 71 6.06 -12.44 -3.02
N LEU A 72 5.00 -11.74 -3.38
CA LEU A 72 3.70 -12.35 -3.67
C LEU A 72 3.80 -13.34 -4.83
N CYS A 73 4.42 -12.95 -5.94
CA CYS A 73 4.56 -13.85 -7.09
C CYS A 73 5.45 -15.05 -6.80
N LYS A 74 6.63 -14.83 -6.19
CA LYS A 74 7.67 -15.84 -6.06
C LYS A 74 7.48 -16.74 -4.84
N ALA A 75 7.15 -16.18 -3.69
CA ALA A 75 7.07 -16.91 -2.43
C ALA A 75 5.68 -17.46 -2.14
N THR A 76 4.61 -16.75 -2.53
CA THR A 76 3.24 -17.16 -2.22
C THR A 76 2.49 -17.75 -3.41
N GLY A 77 2.91 -17.47 -4.65
CA GLY A 77 2.21 -17.82 -5.88
C GLY A 77 0.93 -16.99 -6.11
N VAL A 78 0.77 -15.86 -5.42
CA VAL A 78 -0.28 -14.87 -5.67
C VAL A 78 0.07 -14.09 -6.94
N ARG A 79 -0.83 -13.98 -7.89
CA ARG A 79 -0.63 -13.13 -9.07
C ARG A 79 -0.64 -11.66 -8.63
N ALA A 80 0.46 -10.96 -8.81
CA ALA A 80 0.58 -9.57 -8.42
C ALA A 80 1.21 -8.73 -9.54
N MET A 81 0.81 -7.46 -9.68
CA MET A 81 1.39 -6.55 -10.65
C MET A 81 1.48 -5.12 -10.11
N VAL A 82 2.50 -4.41 -10.53
CA VAL A 82 2.70 -2.97 -10.34
C VAL A 82 2.58 -2.25 -11.69
N PHE A 83 2.30 -0.95 -11.66
CA PHE A 83 2.16 -0.13 -12.87
C PHE A 83 3.33 0.86 -13.00
N THR A 84 4.55 0.31 -13.00
CA THR A 84 5.80 1.09 -13.08
C THR A 84 6.52 0.90 -14.41
N GLU A 85 5.88 0.24 -15.36
CA GLU A 85 6.42 0.00 -16.69
C GLU A 85 6.61 1.34 -17.42
N GLN A 86 7.86 1.64 -17.72
CA GLN A 86 8.29 3.00 -18.10
C GLN A 86 7.58 3.59 -19.32
N PRO A 87 7.45 2.88 -20.46
CA PRO A 87 6.81 3.47 -21.64
C PRO A 87 5.35 3.85 -21.39
N LEU A 88 4.56 2.97 -20.75
CA LEU A 88 3.16 3.26 -20.45
C LEU A 88 3.02 4.40 -19.43
N LEU A 89 3.81 4.39 -18.36
CA LEU A 89 3.78 5.42 -17.34
C LEU A 89 4.12 6.79 -17.92
N THR A 90 5.17 6.87 -18.76
CA THR A 90 5.59 8.14 -19.35
C THR A 90 4.62 8.65 -20.40
N ALA A 91 4.02 7.77 -21.20
CA ALA A 91 2.96 8.14 -22.17
C ALA A 91 1.73 8.68 -21.43
N LEU A 92 1.22 7.97 -20.43
CA LEU A 92 0.07 8.44 -19.63
C LEU A 92 0.37 9.77 -18.93
N ALA A 93 1.58 9.92 -18.37
CA ALA A 93 1.96 11.16 -17.71
C ALA A 93 2.00 12.35 -18.66
N ASN A 94 2.45 12.13 -19.90
CA ASN A 94 2.53 13.17 -20.95
C ASN A 94 1.16 13.52 -21.54
N ASP A 95 0.35 12.51 -21.86
CA ASP A 95 -0.86 12.66 -22.64
C ASP A 95 -2.10 12.96 -21.76
N GLU A 96 -2.19 12.34 -20.60
CA GLU A 96 -3.35 12.39 -19.69
C GLU A 96 -3.03 13.10 -18.35
N GLY A 97 -1.77 13.44 -18.12
CA GLY A 97 -1.26 13.99 -16.88
C GLY A 97 -0.92 12.94 -15.82
N TYR A 98 0.00 13.29 -14.91
CA TYR A 98 0.52 12.36 -13.91
C TYR A 98 -0.55 11.81 -12.95
N GLY A 99 -1.66 12.51 -12.78
CA GLY A 99 -2.81 12.05 -11.98
C GLY A 99 -3.44 10.75 -12.49
N SER A 100 -3.31 10.45 -13.80
CA SER A 100 -3.95 9.30 -14.46
C SER A 100 -3.12 8.00 -14.41
N VAL A 101 -1.83 8.07 -14.06
CA VAL A 101 -0.87 6.96 -14.25
C VAL A 101 -1.23 5.67 -13.51
N PHE A 102 -2.05 5.71 -12.48
CA PHE A 102 -2.58 4.54 -11.80
C PHE A 102 -4.07 4.31 -12.10
N GLU A 103 -4.87 5.38 -12.22
CA GLU A 103 -6.29 5.28 -12.55
C GLU A 103 -6.52 4.56 -13.88
N TRP A 104 -5.77 4.93 -14.91
CA TRP A 104 -5.92 4.36 -16.26
C TRP A 104 -5.66 2.85 -16.28
N PRO A 105 -4.51 2.34 -15.80
CA PRO A 105 -4.27 0.89 -15.79
C PRO A 105 -5.21 0.15 -14.82
N ILE A 106 -5.62 0.74 -13.69
CA ILE A 106 -6.63 0.13 -12.83
C ILE A 106 -7.94 -0.05 -13.58
N ASN A 107 -8.41 0.96 -14.33
CA ASN A 107 -9.62 0.85 -15.14
C ASN A 107 -9.53 -0.25 -16.20
N MET A 108 -8.34 -0.53 -16.72
CA MET A 108 -8.11 -1.57 -17.72
C MET A 108 -7.99 -2.97 -17.12
N TRP A 109 -7.27 -3.12 -16.00
CA TRP A 109 -6.85 -4.43 -15.51
C TRP A 109 -7.59 -4.93 -14.28
N ALA A 110 -8.23 -4.03 -13.51
CA ALA A 110 -8.92 -4.41 -12.29
C ALA A 110 -10.26 -5.09 -12.59
N GLU A 111 -10.52 -6.15 -11.84
CA GLU A 111 -11.77 -6.91 -11.82
C GLU A 111 -12.36 -6.91 -10.42
N ALA A 112 -13.67 -7.18 -10.32
CA ALA A 112 -14.33 -7.25 -9.02
C ALA A 112 -13.68 -8.32 -8.14
N ASN A 113 -13.47 -7.98 -6.86
CA ASN A 113 -12.80 -8.78 -5.83
C ASN A 113 -11.27 -8.91 -5.97
N ASP A 114 -10.64 -8.31 -6.97
CA ASP A 114 -9.18 -8.11 -6.93
C ASP A 114 -8.80 -7.35 -5.65
N LEU A 115 -7.54 -7.50 -5.24
CA LEU A 115 -7.00 -6.74 -4.10
C LEU A 115 -6.11 -5.61 -4.62
N PHE A 116 -6.43 -4.36 -4.24
CA PHE A 116 -5.58 -3.21 -4.55
C PHE A 116 -4.87 -2.72 -3.30
N ILE A 117 -3.55 -2.68 -3.32
CA ILE A 117 -2.71 -2.23 -2.21
C ILE A 117 -1.97 -0.96 -2.64
N THR A 118 -2.08 0.10 -1.86
CA THR A 118 -1.34 1.34 -2.08
C THR A 118 -0.39 1.65 -0.94
N VAL A 119 0.80 2.14 -1.29
CA VAL A 119 1.78 2.69 -0.36
C VAL A 119 2.01 4.16 -0.72
N SER A 120 1.71 5.07 0.21
CA SER A 120 1.87 6.50 -0.01
C SER A 120 2.10 7.22 1.32
N SER A 121 3.32 7.74 1.56
CA SER A 121 3.65 8.40 2.81
C SER A 121 2.72 9.58 3.14
N SER A 122 2.32 10.38 2.17
CA SER A 122 1.36 11.48 2.38
C SER A 122 -0.10 11.02 2.39
N GLY A 123 -0.42 9.90 1.73
CA GLY A 123 -1.78 9.45 1.49
C GLY A 123 -2.65 10.41 0.69
N GLN A 124 -2.03 11.43 0.03
CA GLN A 124 -2.75 12.51 -0.65
C GLN A 124 -2.32 12.72 -2.11
N SER A 125 -1.38 11.96 -2.62
CA SER A 125 -0.94 12.06 -4.02
C SER A 125 -2.13 11.83 -4.95
N GLU A 126 -2.37 12.75 -5.89
CA GLU A 126 -3.53 12.73 -6.78
C GLU A 126 -3.65 11.39 -7.53
N ASN A 127 -2.56 10.90 -8.12
CA ASN A 127 -2.55 9.63 -8.85
C ASN A 127 -2.91 8.42 -7.97
N ILE A 128 -2.47 8.41 -6.70
CA ILE A 128 -2.84 7.37 -5.72
C ILE A 128 -4.33 7.45 -5.41
N VAL A 129 -4.84 8.65 -5.10
CA VAL A 129 -6.25 8.86 -4.77
C VAL A 129 -7.17 8.53 -5.94
N ARG A 130 -6.79 8.90 -7.18
CA ARG A 130 -7.54 8.53 -8.39
C ARG A 130 -7.52 7.02 -8.62
N GLY A 131 -6.37 6.36 -8.46
CA GLY A 131 -6.27 4.90 -8.53
C GLY A 131 -7.14 4.19 -7.49
N LEU A 132 -7.16 4.70 -6.23
CA LEU A 132 -8.03 4.16 -5.16
C LEU A 132 -9.51 4.26 -5.51
N LYS A 133 -9.96 5.40 -6.05
CA LYS A 133 -11.36 5.59 -6.48
C LYS A 133 -11.71 4.63 -7.62
N ALA A 134 -10.87 4.53 -8.64
CA ALA A 134 -11.07 3.60 -9.75
C ALA A 134 -11.15 2.14 -9.27
N ALA A 135 -10.27 1.72 -8.35
CA ALA A 135 -10.31 0.38 -7.78
C ALA A 135 -11.62 0.11 -7.01
N ARG A 136 -12.12 1.10 -6.26
CA ARG A 136 -13.42 1.02 -5.57
C ARG A 136 -14.58 0.87 -6.56
N GLU A 137 -14.58 1.64 -7.65
CA GLU A 137 -15.59 1.57 -8.71
C GLU A 137 -15.59 0.22 -9.43
N LYS A 138 -14.42 -0.40 -9.57
CA LYS A 138 -14.24 -1.76 -10.10
C LYS A 138 -14.64 -2.87 -9.13
N GLY A 139 -14.95 -2.54 -7.87
CA GLY A 139 -15.31 -3.53 -6.85
C GLY A 139 -14.12 -4.26 -6.25
N CYS A 140 -12.93 -3.68 -6.31
CA CYS A 140 -11.74 -4.21 -5.63
C CYS A 140 -11.86 -4.08 -4.11
N ARG A 141 -11.23 -5.00 -3.40
CA ARG A 141 -10.87 -4.82 -1.99
C ARG A 141 -9.63 -3.93 -1.94
N VAL A 142 -9.52 -3.10 -0.92
CA VAL A 142 -8.48 -2.05 -0.88
C VAL A 142 -7.76 -2.05 0.46
N ILE A 143 -6.42 -2.06 0.42
CA ILE A 143 -5.54 -1.84 1.58
C ILE A 143 -4.69 -0.61 1.32
N THR A 144 -4.59 0.26 2.33
CA THR A 144 -3.75 1.46 2.24
C THR A 144 -2.70 1.49 3.35
N LEU A 145 -1.47 1.84 2.98
CA LEU A 145 -0.39 2.18 3.91
C LEU A 145 -0.09 3.67 3.74
N SER A 146 -0.25 4.45 4.81
CA SER A 146 -0.10 5.90 4.78
C SER A 146 0.62 6.44 6.02
N GLY A 147 0.91 7.74 6.01
CA GLY A 147 1.52 8.46 7.11
C GLY A 147 1.12 9.95 7.07
N PHE A 148 1.97 10.81 7.64
CA PHE A 148 1.86 12.27 7.69
C PHE A 148 0.56 12.74 8.35
N ASN A 149 -0.42 13.19 7.58
CA ASN A 149 -1.68 13.68 8.12
C ASN A 149 -2.59 12.49 8.49
N PRO A 150 -3.07 12.39 9.74
CA PRO A 150 -3.99 11.32 10.15
C PRO A 150 -5.31 11.32 9.39
N ASP A 151 -5.70 12.46 8.82
CA ASP A 151 -6.92 12.63 8.02
C ASP A 151 -6.70 12.52 6.51
N ASN A 152 -5.60 11.87 6.07
CA ASN A 152 -5.28 11.75 4.66
C ASN A 152 -6.36 10.97 3.88
N LEU A 153 -6.48 11.26 2.57
CA LEU A 153 -7.53 10.72 1.72
C LEU A 153 -7.43 9.21 1.51
N SER A 154 -6.20 8.67 1.42
CA SER A 154 -6.00 7.22 1.23
C SER A 154 -6.60 6.44 2.39
N ARG A 155 -6.40 6.89 3.63
CA ARG A 155 -6.92 6.26 4.84
C ARG A 155 -8.45 6.13 4.87
N ARG A 156 -9.17 7.00 4.12
CA ARG A 156 -10.64 6.99 4.04
C ARG A 156 -11.18 6.07 2.94
N LEU A 157 -10.30 5.54 2.08
CA LEU A 157 -10.69 4.78 0.88
C LEU A 157 -10.40 3.28 0.99
N GLY A 158 -9.59 2.85 1.96
CA GLY A 158 -9.26 1.45 2.18
C GLY A 158 -10.30 0.67 2.97
N ASP A 159 -10.40 -0.62 2.72
CA ASP A 159 -11.12 -1.57 3.58
C ASP A 159 -10.30 -1.87 4.84
N LEU A 160 -8.96 -1.86 4.71
CA LEU A 160 -7.98 -1.82 5.80
C LEU A 160 -7.00 -0.68 5.57
N ASN A 161 -6.66 0.05 6.63
CA ASN A 161 -5.82 1.23 6.55
C ASN A 161 -4.76 1.20 7.65
N PHE A 162 -3.49 1.16 7.27
CA PHE A 162 -2.35 1.27 8.16
C PHE A 162 -1.81 2.70 8.11
N TYR A 163 -1.77 3.35 9.25
CA TYR A 163 -1.30 4.72 9.38
C TYR A 163 -0.09 4.80 10.31
N VAL A 164 1.03 5.31 9.80
CA VAL A 164 2.25 5.57 10.56
C VAL A 164 2.21 7.01 11.08
N PRO A 165 2.15 7.27 12.39
CA PRO A 165 2.00 8.62 12.95
C PRO A 165 3.32 9.41 12.91
N SER A 166 3.83 9.69 11.73
CA SER A 166 5.07 10.45 11.51
C SER A 166 5.01 11.27 10.23
N ASN A 167 5.67 12.45 10.25
CA ASN A 167 5.83 13.33 9.08
C ASN A 167 7.21 13.21 8.44
N VAL A 168 8.01 12.23 8.84
CA VAL A 168 9.38 12.03 8.34
C VAL A 168 9.38 10.85 7.37
N TYR A 169 9.73 11.10 6.11
CA TYR A 169 9.77 10.07 5.05
C TYR A 169 10.58 8.84 5.47
N ALA A 170 11.77 9.03 6.04
CA ALA A 170 12.64 7.93 6.44
C ALA A 170 11.97 6.96 7.41
N TYR A 171 11.19 7.46 8.37
CA TYR A 171 10.44 6.61 9.31
C TYR A 171 9.24 5.95 8.63
N VAL A 172 8.46 6.73 7.89
CA VAL A 172 7.21 6.23 7.27
C VAL A 172 7.52 5.16 6.23
N GLU A 173 8.49 5.39 5.34
CA GLU A 173 8.87 4.41 4.32
C GLU A 173 9.51 3.15 4.91
N THR A 174 10.34 3.31 5.97
CA THR A 174 10.90 2.14 6.66
C THR A 174 9.81 1.33 7.36
N ALA A 175 8.85 1.99 8.00
CA ALA A 175 7.71 1.31 8.63
C ALA A 175 6.84 0.58 7.59
N HIS A 176 6.54 1.22 6.46
CA HIS A 176 5.82 0.57 5.35
C HIS A 176 6.57 -0.65 4.82
N THR A 177 7.90 -0.56 4.70
CA THR A 177 8.74 -1.69 4.28
C THR A 177 8.68 -2.84 5.28
N ALA A 178 8.78 -2.54 6.59
CA ALA A 178 8.71 -3.56 7.64
C ALA A 178 7.35 -4.26 7.67
N LEU A 179 6.24 -3.49 7.57
CA LEU A 179 4.89 -4.05 7.44
C LEU A 179 4.75 -4.96 6.22
N ALA A 180 5.19 -4.48 5.07
CA ALA A 180 5.13 -5.22 3.81
C ALA A 180 5.86 -6.57 3.92
N HIS A 181 7.09 -6.57 4.41
CA HIS A 181 7.87 -7.80 4.64
C HIS A 181 7.21 -8.76 5.63
N PHE A 182 6.69 -8.24 6.74
CA PHE A 182 5.98 -9.09 7.69
C PHE A 182 4.80 -9.79 7.04
N MET A 183 3.95 -9.04 6.33
CA MET A 183 2.74 -9.56 5.70
C MET A 183 3.05 -10.57 4.58
N THR A 184 4.01 -10.28 3.70
CA THR A 184 4.38 -11.19 2.60
C THR A 184 5.07 -12.45 3.12
N THR A 185 5.95 -12.34 4.13
CA THR A 185 6.59 -13.49 4.78
C THR A 185 5.54 -14.39 5.47
N LYS A 186 4.60 -13.78 6.18
CA LYS A 186 3.51 -14.51 6.85
C LYS A 186 2.59 -15.20 5.85
N ALA A 187 2.34 -14.59 4.70
CA ALA A 187 1.54 -15.17 3.62
C ALA A 187 2.24 -16.35 2.91
N ALA A 188 3.56 -16.41 2.97
CA ALA A 188 4.36 -17.48 2.39
C ALA A 188 4.40 -18.77 3.24
N GLY A 189 4.04 -18.72 4.53
CA GLY A 189 3.98 -19.85 5.46
C GLY A 189 5.20 -19.92 6.36
#